data_100615b6bbe63badb03a726df4af37c0
#
_entry.id   100615b6bbe63badb03a726df4af37c0
#
_cell.length_a   1.000
_cell.length_b   1.000
_cell.length_c   1.000
_cell.angle_alpha   90.00
_cell.angle_beta   90.00
_cell.angle_gamma   90.00
#
_symmetry.space_group_name_H-M   'P 1'
#
loop_
_entity.id
_entity.type
_entity.pdbx_description
1 polymer ?
#
loop_
_entity_poly.entity_id
_entity_poly.type
_entity_poly.pdbx_seq_one_letter_code
_entity_poly.pdbx_strand_id
1 'polypeptide(L)'
;MVNSLLNDLIYLNDECIENLKAIKKYEDLLNDKERYNKMSEENKKFEESRYKEKDRIVRAEIKLFNVSLKFLVSLCKIIQVFFIKNEFITNLSNFLNYSLNIFASPLGNELKLKNLSDYDFNPKFILGALLSVYSAFYDKTEFIKCVVKYERSYKYEIFEKAKDLVEKTGKIVIDTNDYNNYILFFNKLKEEEKATKDEEINYDDAPDEFCDPLTAVLMTDPLKLPKSNVILDRKTIETHLLSDQTDPFNRSPLTKDMLIPCPELKAKIQEYINKKKEEKKQKMDIEK
;
A
#
# COMPACT_ATOMS: atom_id res chain seq x y z
N MET A 1 5.73 11.67 -15.33
CA MET A 1 4.60 11.02 -16.04
C MET A 1 4.16 9.72 -15.36
N VAL A 2 4.98 8.65 -15.21
CA VAL A 2 4.51 7.38 -14.59
C VAL A 2 4.18 7.54 -13.11
N ASN A 3 5.01 8.20 -12.31
CA ASN A 3 4.69 8.49 -10.90
C ASN A 3 3.45 9.37 -10.77
N SER A 4 3.24 10.31 -11.67
CA SER A 4 2.01 11.11 -11.73
C SER A 4 0.80 10.21 -12.01
N LEU A 5 0.87 9.32 -12.98
CA LEU A 5 -0.22 8.37 -13.28
C LEU A 5 -0.57 7.48 -12.07
N LEU A 6 0.43 6.97 -11.35
CA LEU A 6 0.19 6.13 -10.17
C LEU A 6 -0.42 6.92 -9.01
N ASN A 7 0.06 8.15 -8.78
CA ASN A 7 -0.51 9.04 -7.77
C ASN A 7 -1.95 9.44 -8.12
N ASP A 8 -2.20 9.76 -9.39
CA ASP A 8 -3.54 10.09 -9.89
C ASP A 8 -4.49 8.89 -9.74
N LEU A 9 -4.02 7.66 -9.98
CA LEU A 9 -4.81 6.44 -9.78
C LEU A 9 -5.13 6.19 -8.30
N ILE A 10 -4.18 6.42 -7.38
CA ILE A 10 -4.44 6.31 -5.94
C ILE A 10 -5.50 7.35 -5.52
N TYR A 11 -5.30 8.60 -5.91
CA TYR A 11 -6.23 9.69 -5.62
C TYR A 11 -7.65 9.40 -6.14
N LEU A 12 -7.76 9.05 -7.42
CA LEU A 12 -9.04 8.72 -8.05
C LEU A 12 -9.72 7.50 -7.42
N ASN A 13 -8.94 6.49 -7.00
CA ASN A 13 -9.48 5.33 -6.31
C ASN A 13 -10.18 5.75 -5.00
N ASP A 14 -9.53 6.58 -4.20
CA ASP A 14 -10.05 7.03 -2.90
C ASP A 14 -11.24 7.96 -3.07
N GLU A 15 -11.15 8.95 -3.98
CA GLU A 15 -12.24 9.89 -4.27
C GLU A 15 -13.49 9.17 -4.81
N CYS A 16 -13.32 8.24 -5.75
CA CYS A 16 -14.44 7.45 -6.26
C CYS A 16 -15.17 6.70 -5.14
N ILE A 17 -14.44 6.06 -4.23
CA ILE A 17 -15.02 5.31 -3.12
C ILE A 17 -15.73 6.24 -2.14
N GLU A 18 -15.10 7.35 -1.75
CA GLU A 18 -15.69 8.31 -0.81
C GLU A 18 -16.94 8.99 -1.39
N ASN A 19 -16.90 9.37 -2.66
CA ASN A 19 -18.04 9.96 -3.34
C ASN A 19 -19.20 8.95 -3.49
N LEU A 20 -18.92 7.69 -3.81
CA LEU A 20 -19.93 6.61 -3.84
C LEU A 20 -20.53 6.35 -2.45
N LYS A 21 -19.74 6.38 -1.38
CA LYS A 21 -20.25 6.29 0.00
C LYS A 21 -21.17 7.47 0.36
N ALA A 22 -20.81 8.68 -0.09
CA ALA A 22 -21.65 9.87 0.13
C ALA A 22 -23.00 9.76 -0.60
N ILE A 23 -22.99 9.25 -1.84
CA ILE A 23 -24.20 8.97 -2.61
C ILE A 23 -25.07 7.94 -1.89
N LYS A 24 -24.45 6.84 -1.41
CA LYS A 24 -25.16 5.82 -0.65
C LYS A 24 -25.85 6.38 0.59
N LYS A 25 -25.16 7.23 1.36
CA LYS A 25 -25.76 7.90 2.55
C LYS A 25 -27.01 8.69 2.20
N TYR A 26 -27.04 9.35 1.05
CA TYR A 26 -28.21 10.07 0.58
C TYR A 26 -29.34 9.13 0.14
N GLU A 27 -29.04 8.05 -0.57
CA GLU A 27 -30.02 7.01 -0.90
C GLU A 27 -30.63 6.37 0.37
N ASP A 28 -29.80 6.07 1.37
CA ASP A 28 -30.24 5.53 2.66
C ASP A 28 -31.13 6.54 3.41
N LEU A 29 -30.81 7.84 3.36
CA LEU A 29 -31.63 8.91 3.91
C LEU A 29 -33.02 8.99 3.22
N LEU A 30 -33.05 8.89 1.91
CA LEU A 30 -34.33 8.86 1.14
C LEU A 30 -35.18 7.62 1.44
N ASN A 31 -34.56 6.49 1.76
CA ASN A 31 -35.25 5.26 2.13
C ASN A 31 -35.82 5.34 3.56
N ASP A 32 -35.18 6.08 4.46
CA ASP A 32 -35.66 6.37 5.80
C ASP A 32 -36.67 7.53 5.76
N LYS A 33 -37.90 7.23 5.32
CA LYS A 33 -38.97 8.23 5.15
C LYS A 33 -39.29 8.99 6.45
N GLU A 34 -39.17 8.33 7.60
CA GLU A 34 -39.46 8.97 8.89
C GLU A 34 -38.41 10.07 9.19
N ARG A 35 -37.14 9.73 9.02
CA ARG A 35 -36.04 10.70 9.22
C ARG A 35 -36.07 11.80 8.17
N TYR A 36 -36.30 11.48 6.91
CA TYR A 36 -36.36 12.47 5.83
C TYR A 36 -37.50 13.48 6.03
N ASN A 37 -38.69 12.99 6.43
CA ASN A 37 -39.87 13.87 6.66
C ASN A 37 -39.71 14.81 7.87
N LYS A 38 -38.90 14.42 8.87
CA LYS A 38 -38.59 15.26 10.04
C LYS A 38 -37.57 16.37 9.73
N MET A 39 -36.92 16.35 8.58
CA MET A 39 -35.94 17.37 8.19
C MET A 39 -36.62 18.65 7.73
N SER A 40 -35.96 19.79 8.00
CA SER A 40 -36.37 21.07 7.44
C SER A 40 -36.23 21.10 5.91
N GLU A 41 -37.04 21.90 5.23
CA GLU A 41 -36.93 22.05 3.77
C GLU A 41 -35.57 22.60 3.33
N GLU A 42 -34.93 23.41 4.15
CA GLU A 42 -33.56 23.90 3.91
C GLU A 42 -32.55 22.76 3.93
N ASN A 43 -32.62 21.88 4.94
CA ASN A 43 -31.73 20.72 5.03
C ASN A 43 -31.96 19.69 3.90
N LYS A 44 -33.22 19.50 3.49
CA LYS A 44 -33.52 18.62 2.33
C LYS A 44 -32.90 19.17 1.06
N LYS A 45 -33.03 20.47 0.80
CA LYS A 45 -32.41 21.12 -0.38
C LYS A 45 -30.87 21.06 -0.35
N PHE A 46 -30.28 21.23 0.85
CA PHE A 46 -28.85 21.13 1.03
C PHE A 46 -28.34 19.72 0.68
N GLU A 47 -28.94 18.67 1.24
CA GLU A 47 -28.56 17.29 0.96
C GLU A 47 -28.80 16.90 -0.51
N GLU A 48 -29.89 17.36 -1.12
CA GLU A 48 -30.15 17.15 -2.55
C GLU A 48 -29.10 17.83 -3.44
N SER A 49 -28.73 19.07 -3.13
CA SER A 49 -27.69 19.80 -3.86
C SER A 49 -26.33 19.10 -3.77
N ARG A 50 -25.99 18.67 -2.56
CA ARG A 50 -24.75 17.91 -2.29
C ARG A 50 -24.72 16.58 -3.05
N TYR A 51 -25.84 15.86 -3.09
CA TYR A 51 -25.97 14.64 -3.87
C TYR A 51 -25.75 14.89 -5.36
N LYS A 52 -26.41 15.89 -5.95
CA LYS A 52 -26.27 16.22 -7.38
C LYS A 52 -24.83 16.58 -7.75
N GLU A 53 -24.15 17.32 -6.88
CA GLU A 53 -22.74 17.65 -7.08
C GLU A 53 -21.87 16.39 -7.06
N LYS A 54 -22.02 15.54 -6.03
CA LYS A 54 -21.26 14.30 -5.89
C LYS A 54 -21.55 13.31 -7.03
N ASP A 55 -22.79 13.17 -7.46
CA ASP A 55 -23.19 12.34 -8.60
C ASP A 55 -22.48 12.76 -9.89
N ARG A 56 -22.40 14.08 -10.15
CA ARG A 56 -21.69 14.60 -11.33
C ARG A 56 -20.19 14.35 -11.28
N ILE A 57 -19.58 14.60 -10.12
CA ILE A 57 -18.14 14.46 -9.90
C ILE A 57 -17.74 13.00 -10.05
N VAL A 58 -18.39 12.08 -9.35
CA VAL A 58 -18.02 10.66 -9.33
C VAL A 58 -18.16 10.00 -10.70
N ARG A 59 -19.10 10.41 -11.53
CA ARG A 59 -19.23 9.91 -12.91
C ARG A 59 -18.02 10.26 -13.77
N ALA A 60 -17.45 11.45 -13.60
CA ALA A 60 -16.25 11.87 -14.31
C ALA A 60 -14.99 11.15 -13.77
N GLU A 61 -14.87 11.06 -12.44
CA GLU A 61 -13.74 10.40 -11.77
C GLU A 61 -13.65 8.92 -12.11
N ILE A 62 -14.77 8.18 -12.09
CA ILE A 62 -14.81 6.76 -12.44
C ILE A 62 -14.41 6.52 -13.90
N LYS A 63 -14.87 7.37 -14.83
CA LYS A 63 -14.45 7.28 -16.23
C LYS A 63 -12.95 7.49 -16.38
N LEU A 64 -12.41 8.50 -15.71
CA LEU A 64 -10.99 8.80 -15.74
C LEU A 64 -10.19 7.64 -15.10
N PHE A 65 -10.61 7.15 -13.95
CA PHE A 65 -9.99 6.01 -13.27
C PHE A 65 -9.95 4.77 -14.18
N ASN A 66 -11.08 4.41 -14.79
CA ASN A 66 -11.17 3.24 -15.67
C ASN A 66 -10.24 3.36 -16.89
N VAL A 67 -10.15 4.55 -17.51
CA VAL A 67 -9.24 4.79 -18.65
C VAL A 67 -7.78 4.73 -18.20
N SER A 68 -7.43 5.38 -17.08
CA SER A 68 -6.09 5.39 -16.54
C SER A 68 -5.63 3.98 -16.12
N LEU A 69 -6.52 3.19 -15.53
CA LEU A 69 -6.23 1.79 -15.16
C LEU A 69 -6.00 0.91 -16.40
N LYS A 70 -6.82 1.02 -17.44
CA LYS A 70 -6.59 0.30 -18.71
C LYS A 70 -5.27 0.70 -19.35
N PHE A 71 -4.93 1.98 -19.30
CA PHE A 71 -3.65 2.48 -19.79
C PHE A 71 -2.47 1.91 -19.01
N LEU A 72 -2.56 1.87 -17.67
CA LEU A 72 -1.55 1.23 -16.82
C LEU A 72 -1.35 -0.25 -17.18
N VAL A 73 -2.43 -1.02 -17.33
CA VAL A 73 -2.37 -2.43 -17.76
C VAL A 73 -1.59 -2.57 -19.07
N SER A 74 -1.90 -1.73 -20.06
CA SER A 74 -1.23 -1.75 -21.35
C SER A 74 0.25 -1.39 -21.26
N LEU A 75 0.58 -0.36 -20.49
CA LEU A 75 1.97 0.05 -20.25
C LEU A 75 2.77 -1.07 -19.57
N CYS A 76 2.23 -1.70 -18.51
CA CYS A 76 2.91 -2.76 -17.78
C CYS A 76 3.16 -4.00 -18.66
N LYS A 77 2.30 -4.27 -19.64
CA LYS A 77 2.51 -5.36 -20.59
C LYS A 77 3.58 -5.05 -21.65
N ILE A 78 3.71 -3.79 -22.08
CA ILE A 78 4.60 -3.40 -23.18
C ILE A 78 5.99 -3.04 -22.66
N ILE A 79 6.10 -2.31 -21.55
CA ILE A 79 7.37 -1.73 -21.07
C ILE A 79 7.74 -2.18 -19.66
N GLN A 80 7.60 -3.48 -19.36
CA GLN A 80 7.90 -4.09 -18.05
C GLN A 80 9.23 -3.64 -17.45
N VAL A 81 10.29 -3.63 -18.26
CA VAL A 81 11.66 -3.29 -17.82
C VAL A 81 11.75 -1.88 -17.23
N PHE A 82 10.91 -0.95 -17.72
CA PHE A 82 10.86 0.40 -17.19
C PHE A 82 10.33 0.44 -15.75
N PHE A 83 9.32 -0.37 -15.45
CA PHE A 83 8.69 -0.42 -14.12
C PHE A 83 9.55 -1.12 -13.05
N ILE A 84 10.53 -1.94 -13.46
CA ILE A 84 11.43 -2.64 -12.52
C ILE A 84 12.50 -1.71 -11.94
N LYS A 85 12.70 -0.50 -12.48
CA LYS A 85 13.63 0.47 -11.93
C LYS A 85 13.15 1.00 -10.57
N ASN A 86 14.10 1.17 -9.63
CA ASN A 86 13.91 1.35 -8.18
C ASN A 86 12.74 2.26 -7.74
N GLU A 87 12.52 3.40 -8.36
CA GLU A 87 11.46 4.33 -7.95
C GLU A 87 10.06 3.84 -8.38
N PHE A 88 9.97 3.28 -9.59
CA PHE A 88 8.68 2.91 -10.18
C PHE A 88 8.16 1.59 -9.62
N ILE A 89 9.04 0.63 -9.34
CA ILE A 89 8.67 -0.68 -8.80
C ILE A 89 7.98 -0.54 -7.43
N THR A 90 8.52 0.35 -6.58
CA THR A 90 7.97 0.65 -5.25
C THR A 90 6.58 1.27 -5.33
N ASN A 91 6.43 2.32 -6.15
CA ASN A 91 5.16 3.01 -6.29
C ASN A 91 4.09 2.13 -6.93
N LEU A 92 4.48 1.33 -7.94
CA LEU A 92 3.57 0.37 -8.58
C LEU A 92 3.11 -0.72 -7.60
N SER A 93 4.03 -1.36 -6.86
CA SER A 93 3.66 -2.40 -5.89
C SER A 93 2.81 -1.85 -4.76
N ASN A 94 3.07 -0.64 -4.27
CA ASN A 94 2.24 0.02 -3.27
C ASN A 94 0.82 0.29 -3.78
N PHE A 95 0.69 0.87 -4.98
CA PHE A 95 -0.61 1.10 -5.61
C PHE A 95 -1.39 -0.20 -5.77
N LEU A 96 -0.74 -1.24 -6.30
CA LEU A 96 -1.39 -2.52 -6.56
C LEU A 96 -1.82 -3.21 -5.27
N ASN A 97 -0.95 -3.30 -4.26
CA ASN A 97 -1.28 -3.91 -2.96
C ASN A 97 -2.42 -3.15 -2.27
N TYR A 98 -2.37 -1.82 -2.26
CA TYR A 98 -3.42 -0.98 -1.70
C TYR A 98 -4.76 -1.22 -2.40
N SER A 99 -4.79 -1.13 -3.73
CA SER A 99 -6.01 -1.34 -4.52
C SER A 99 -6.53 -2.77 -4.40
N LEU A 100 -5.65 -3.78 -4.38
CA LEU A 100 -6.04 -5.17 -4.19
C LEU A 100 -6.71 -5.39 -2.83
N ASN A 101 -6.18 -4.80 -1.75
CA ASN A 101 -6.81 -4.85 -0.43
C ASN A 101 -8.24 -4.29 -0.45
N ILE A 102 -8.48 -3.23 -1.21
CA ILE A 102 -9.80 -2.64 -1.34
C ILE A 102 -10.75 -3.58 -2.13
N PHE A 103 -10.35 -3.99 -3.33
CA PHE A 103 -11.26 -4.67 -4.26
C PHE A 103 -11.40 -6.18 -4.04
N ALA A 104 -10.45 -6.82 -3.36
CA ALA A 104 -10.59 -8.22 -2.93
C ALA A 104 -11.24 -8.37 -1.55
N SER A 105 -11.51 -7.26 -0.82
CA SER A 105 -12.21 -7.26 0.45
C SER A 105 -13.75 -7.15 0.25
N PRO A 106 -14.57 -7.33 1.32
CA PRO A 106 -16.03 -7.22 1.25
C PRO A 106 -16.56 -5.81 0.93
N LEU A 107 -15.72 -4.86 0.53
CA LEU A 107 -16.11 -3.47 0.22
C LEU A 107 -17.27 -3.39 -0.78
N GLY A 108 -17.39 -4.36 -1.69
CA GLY A 108 -18.54 -4.49 -2.57
C GLY A 108 -19.88 -4.68 -1.84
N ASN A 109 -19.87 -5.07 -0.56
CA ASN A 109 -21.06 -5.13 0.28
C ASN A 109 -21.40 -3.77 0.94
N GLU A 110 -20.40 -2.94 1.21
CA GLU A 110 -20.59 -1.60 1.78
C GLU A 110 -21.07 -0.59 0.73
N LEU A 111 -20.69 -0.78 -0.53
CA LEU A 111 -21.09 0.06 -1.68
C LEU A 111 -22.32 -0.47 -2.41
N LYS A 112 -23.28 -1.12 -1.73
CA LYS A 112 -24.56 -1.54 -2.33
C LYS A 112 -25.43 -0.32 -2.64
N LEU A 113 -25.07 0.41 -3.68
CA LEU A 113 -25.95 1.40 -4.32
C LEU A 113 -27.06 0.68 -5.09
N LYS A 114 -28.25 1.26 -5.16
CA LYS A 114 -29.38 0.70 -5.96
C LYS A 114 -28.99 0.54 -7.42
N ASN A 115 -28.20 1.48 -7.96
CA ASN A 115 -27.85 1.56 -9.37
C ASN A 115 -26.33 1.77 -9.57
N LEU A 116 -25.50 0.95 -8.95
CA LEU A 116 -24.04 1.03 -9.08
C LEU A 116 -23.58 0.95 -10.56
N SER A 117 -24.31 0.20 -11.39
CA SER A 117 -24.07 0.09 -12.83
C SER A 117 -24.17 1.41 -13.58
N ASP A 118 -24.98 2.37 -13.09
CA ASP A 118 -25.17 3.67 -13.75
C ASP A 118 -23.94 4.57 -13.67
N TYR A 119 -22.98 4.21 -12.80
CA TYR A 119 -21.72 4.93 -12.61
C TYR A 119 -20.55 4.32 -13.41
N ASP A 120 -20.75 3.27 -14.18
CA ASP A 120 -19.64 2.50 -14.80
C ASP A 120 -18.62 1.98 -13.77
N PHE A 121 -18.98 1.94 -12.49
CA PHE A 121 -18.13 1.41 -11.42
C PHE A 121 -18.28 -0.09 -11.32
N ASN A 122 -17.28 -0.80 -11.80
CA ASN A 122 -17.27 -2.27 -11.82
C ASN A 122 -16.08 -2.82 -11.02
N PRO A 123 -16.27 -3.13 -9.74
CA PRO A 123 -15.21 -3.70 -8.89
C PRO A 123 -14.58 -4.98 -9.48
N LYS A 124 -15.36 -5.76 -10.23
CA LYS A 124 -14.87 -7.00 -10.85
C LYS A 124 -13.94 -6.72 -12.03
N PHE A 125 -14.25 -5.69 -12.83
CA PHE A 125 -13.37 -5.22 -13.88
C PHE A 125 -12.07 -4.66 -13.29
N ILE A 126 -12.16 -3.85 -12.24
CA ILE A 126 -11.00 -3.27 -11.56
C ILE A 126 -10.11 -4.39 -11.00
N LEU A 127 -10.70 -5.37 -10.31
CA LEU A 127 -9.95 -6.52 -9.80
C LEU A 127 -9.25 -7.28 -10.93
N GLY A 128 -9.95 -7.60 -12.02
CA GLY A 128 -9.34 -8.25 -13.18
C GLY A 128 -8.17 -7.47 -13.78
N ALA A 129 -8.30 -6.15 -13.89
CA ALA A 129 -7.25 -5.27 -14.37
C ALA A 129 -6.01 -5.27 -13.44
N LEU A 130 -6.20 -5.23 -12.10
CA LEU A 130 -5.12 -5.34 -11.13
C LEU A 130 -4.39 -6.67 -11.27
N LEU A 131 -5.12 -7.79 -11.37
CA LEU A 131 -4.53 -9.12 -11.57
C LEU A 131 -3.76 -9.21 -12.89
N SER A 132 -4.25 -8.55 -13.96
CA SER A 132 -3.52 -8.45 -15.23
C SER A 132 -2.22 -7.66 -15.12
N VAL A 133 -2.14 -6.66 -14.22
CA VAL A 133 -0.86 -5.98 -13.96
C VAL A 133 0.10 -6.90 -13.21
N TYR A 134 -0.33 -7.60 -12.16
CA TYR A 134 0.53 -8.57 -11.47
C TYR A 134 1.01 -9.67 -12.42
N SER A 135 0.13 -10.16 -13.30
CA SER A 135 0.47 -11.19 -14.30
C SER A 135 1.57 -10.74 -15.26
N ALA A 136 1.65 -9.46 -15.58
CA ALA A 136 2.70 -8.93 -16.44
C ALA A 136 4.10 -9.08 -15.84
N PHE A 137 4.22 -9.21 -14.52
CA PHE A 137 5.49 -9.32 -13.79
C PHE A 137 5.72 -10.70 -13.15
N TYR A 138 5.02 -11.73 -13.61
CA TYR A 138 5.06 -13.08 -13.02
C TYR A 138 6.46 -13.72 -12.98
N ASP A 139 7.35 -13.31 -13.86
CA ASP A 139 8.73 -13.80 -13.98
C ASP A 139 9.80 -12.82 -13.45
N LYS A 140 9.37 -11.68 -12.89
CA LYS A 140 10.27 -10.61 -12.41
C LYS A 140 10.48 -10.71 -10.89
N THR A 141 11.56 -11.37 -10.50
CA THR A 141 11.90 -11.61 -9.10
C THR A 141 11.99 -10.31 -8.28
N GLU A 142 12.56 -9.24 -8.86
CA GLU A 142 12.66 -7.94 -8.20
C GLU A 142 11.28 -7.36 -7.86
N PHE A 143 10.31 -7.54 -8.75
CA PHE A 143 8.94 -7.06 -8.51
C PHE A 143 8.25 -7.90 -7.42
N ILE A 144 8.41 -9.23 -7.45
CA ILE A 144 7.84 -10.14 -6.45
C ILE A 144 8.39 -9.80 -5.06
N LYS A 145 9.71 -9.61 -4.94
CA LYS A 145 10.36 -9.17 -3.69
C LYS A 145 9.84 -7.83 -3.21
N CYS A 146 9.64 -6.88 -4.13
CA CYS A 146 9.11 -5.57 -3.79
C CYS A 146 7.67 -5.65 -3.28
N VAL A 147 6.82 -6.48 -3.88
CA VAL A 147 5.43 -6.69 -3.44
C VAL A 147 5.38 -7.24 -2.01
N VAL A 148 6.20 -8.25 -1.69
CA VAL A 148 6.23 -8.89 -0.36
C VAL A 148 6.82 -7.97 0.70
N LYS A 149 7.82 -7.16 0.36
CA LYS A 149 8.56 -6.31 1.32
C LYS A 149 7.70 -5.27 2.04
N TYR A 150 6.59 -4.83 1.44
CA TYR A 150 5.73 -3.79 2.01
C TYR A 150 4.66 -4.37 2.94
N GLU A 151 5.06 -4.77 4.16
CA GLU A 151 4.22 -5.39 5.18
C GLU A 151 2.91 -4.64 5.48
N ARG A 152 2.91 -3.29 5.40
CA ARG A 152 1.70 -2.50 5.67
C ARG A 152 0.59 -2.69 4.65
N SER A 153 0.95 -2.97 3.40
CA SER A 153 -0.01 -3.13 2.29
C SER A 153 -0.08 -4.55 1.75
N TYR A 154 0.94 -5.38 2.00
CA TYR A 154 0.97 -6.77 1.59
C TYR A 154 0.26 -7.67 2.61
N LYS A 155 -0.65 -8.52 2.13
CA LYS A 155 -1.30 -9.59 2.90
C LYS A 155 -1.54 -10.76 1.96
N TYR A 156 -0.86 -11.88 2.18
CA TYR A 156 -0.98 -13.06 1.34
C TYR A 156 -2.44 -13.51 1.17
N GLU A 157 -3.23 -13.45 2.24
CA GLU A 157 -4.64 -13.86 2.25
C GLU A 157 -5.51 -13.04 1.28
N ILE A 158 -5.10 -11.82 0.94
CA ILE A 158 -5.82 -10.98 -0.03
C ILE A 158 -5.58 -11.47 -1.45
N PHE A 159 -4.36 -11.93 -1.76
CA PHE A 159 -4.05 -12.55 -3.06
C PHE A 159 -4.79 -13.88 -3.22
N GLU A 160 -4.88 -14.67 -2.16
CA GLU A 160 -5.66 -15.92 -2.13
C GLU A 160 -7.16 -15.63 -2.34
N LYS A 161 -7.73 -14.64 -1.64
CA LYS A 161 -9.11 -14.19 -1.87
C LYS A 161 -9.36 -13.73 -3.29
N ALA A 162 -8.43 -12.96 -3.88
CA ALA A 162 -8.54 -12.51 -5.26
C ALA A 162 -8.61 -13.70 -6.23
N LYS A 163 -7.75 -14.71 -6.05
CA LYS A 163 -7.79 -15.98 -6.78
C LYS A 163 -9.15 -16.68 -6.63
N ASP A 164 -9.60 -16.85 -5.39
CA ASP A 164 -10.89 -17.46 -5.07
C ASP A 164 -12.08 -16.74 -5.73
N LEU A 165 -12.05 -15.41 -5.78
CA LEU A 165 -13.07 -14.62 -6.44
C LEU A 165 -13.12 -14.87 -7.95
N VAL A 166 -11.98 -15.07 -8.61
CA VAL A 166 -11.92 -15.44 -10.03
C VAL A 166 -12.53 -16.83 -10.23
N GLU A 167 -12.08 -17.83 -9.48
CA GLU A 167 -12.44 -19.24 -9.63
C GLU A 167 -13.92 -19.51 -9.26
N LYS A 168 -14.37 -18.98 -8.11
CA LYS A 168 -15.70 -19.28 -7.56
C LYS A 168 -16.82 -18.49 -8.23
N THR A 169 -16.55 -17.28 -8.71
CA THR A 169 -17.62 -16.43 -9.23
C THR A 169 -17.76 -16.49 -10.74
N GLY A 170 -16.69 -16.79 -11.47
CA GLY A 170 -16.66 -16.74 -12.94
C GLY A 170 -17.05 -15.38 -13.54
N LYS A 171 -17.13 -14.34 -12.69
CA LYS A 171 -17.64 -13.01 -13.04
C LYS A 171 -16.55 -11.96 -13.18
N ILE A 172 -15.30 -12.30 -12.85
CA ILE A 172 -14.17 -11.41 -13.01
C ILE A 172 -13.67 -11.53 -14.43
N VAL A 173 -13.60 -10.38 -15.12
CA VAL A 173 -13.15 -10.33 -16.51
C VAL A 173 -11.62 -10.23 -16.50
N ILE A 174 -10.97 -11.34 -16.77
CA ILE A 174 -9.52 -11.46 -16.94
C ILE A 174 -9.24 -12.40 -18.12
N ASP A 175 -8.24 -12.08 -18.92
CA ASP A 175 -7.78 -12.96 -20.00
C ASP A 175 -7.19 -14.26 -19.43
N THR A 176 -7.42 -15.39 -20.11
CA THR A 176 -6.96 -16.71 -19.64
C THR A 176 -5.44 -16.77 -19.46
N ASN A 177 -4.68 -16.15 -20.36
CA ASN A 177 -3.22 -16.12 -20.26
C ASN A 177 -2.78 -15.25 -19.09
N ASP A 178 -3.41 -14.09 -18.89
CA ASP A 178 -3.16 -13.23 -17.74
C ASP A 178 -3.47 -13.97 -16.43
N TYR A 179 -4.57 -14.72 -16.39
CA TYR A 179 -4.91 -15.50 -15.20
C TYR A 179 -3.89 -16.61 -14.91
N ASN A 180 -3.46 -17.35 -15.92
CA ASN A 180 -2.42 -18.37 -15.76
C ASN A 180 -1.11 -17.77 -15.25
N ASN A 181 -0.70 -16.63 -15.80
CA ASN A 181 0.49 -15.91 -15.34
C ASN A 181 0.31 -15.37 -13.91
N TYR A 182 -0.90 -14.93 -13.55
CA TYR A 182 -1.20 -14.54 -12.16
C TYR A 182 -1.06 -15.72 -11.19
N ILE A 183 -1.48 -16.91 -11.56
CA ILE A 183 -1.27 -18.12 -10.73
C ILE A 183 0.21 -18.43 -10.56
N LEU A 184 1.03 -18.27 -11.61
CA LEU A 184 2.48 -18.42 -11.50
C LEU A 184 3.08 -17.35 -10.56
N PHE A 185 2.63 -16.11 -10.69
CA PHE A 185 3.01 -15.02 -9.79
C PHE A 185 2.63 -15.32 -8.33
N PHE A 186 1.39 -15.75 -8.09
CA PHE A 186 0.86 -16.09 -6.77
C PHE A 186 1.67 -17.21 -6.08
N ASN A 187 2.04 -18.25 -6.82
CA ASN A 187 2.87 -19.33 -6.29
C ASN A 187 4.25 -18.82 -5.87
N LYS A 188 4.87 -17.97 -6.69
CA LYS A 188 6.16 -17.34 -6.36
C LYS A 188 6.07 -16.38 -5.17
N LEU A 189 4.96 -15.69 -4.97
CA LEU A 189 4.74 -14.88 -3.76
C LEU A 189 4.86 -15.71 -2.49
N LYS A 190 4.28 -16.91 -2.48
CA LYS A 190 4.33 -17.82 -1.33
C LYS A 190 5.76 -18.28 -1.04
N GLU A 191 6.51 -18.57 -2.08
CA GLU A 191 7.93 -18.96 -1.94
C GLU A 191 8.77 -17.80 -1.41
N GLU A 192 8.57 -16.59 -1.94
CA GLU A 192 9.29 -15.40 -1.52
C GLU A 192 8.91 -14.96 -0.09
N GLU A 193 7.63 -15.03 0.29
CA GLU A 193 7.19 -14.74 1.66
C GLU A 193 7.84 -15.70 2.67
N LYS A 194 7.91 -16.99 2.32
CA LYS A 194 8.61 -17.97 3.14
C LYS A 194 10.10 -17.66 3.23
N ALA A 195 10.75 -17.37 2.09
CA ALA A 195 12.16 -17.00 2.07
C ALA A 195 12.44 -15.73 2.88
N THR A 196 11.56 -14.71 2.78
CA THR A 196 11.69 -13.47 3.56
C THR A 196 11.53 -13.73 5.06
N LYS A 197 10.56 -14.54 5.48
CA LYS A 197 10.38 -14.95 6.88
C LYS A 197 11.55 -15.80 7.38
N ASP A 198 12.08 -16.67 6.52
CA ASP A 198 13.28 -17.46 6.82
C ASP A 198 14.55 -16.58 6.86
N GLU A 199 14.59 -15.46 6.12
CA GLU A 199 15.66 -14.47 6.17
C GLU A 199 15.50 -13.44 7.31
N GLU A 200 14.31 -13.26 7.89
CA GLU A 200 14.08 -12.40 9.04
C GLU A 200 14.91 -12.87 10.24
N ILE A 201 15.99 -12.14 10.47
CA ILE A 201 16.82 -12.37 11.64
C ILE A 201 16.17 -11.65 12.79
N ASN A 202 15.86 -12.41 13.84
CA ASN A 202 15.43 -11.82 15.10
C ASN A 202 16.59 -11.07 15.74
N TYR A 203 16.40 -9.77 15.97
CA TYR A 203 17.34 -8.88 16.65
C TYR A 203 16.85 -8.48 18.05
N ASP A 204 15.89 -9.21 18.64
CA ASP A 204 15.34 -8.92 19.98
C ASP A 204 16.40 -9.00 21.08
N ASP A 205 17.49 -9.69 20.82
CA ASP A 205 18.67 -9.80 21.71
C ASP A 205 19.77 -8.79 21.36
N ALA A 206 19.48 -7.77 20.52
CA ALA A 206 20.45 -6.74 20.20
C ALA A 206 20.80 -5.90 21.44
N PRO A 207 22.07 -5.53 21.62
CA PRO A 207 22.44 -4.60 22.68
C PRO A 207 21.63 -3.30 22.62
N ASP A 208 21.20 -2.79 23.77
CA ASP A 208 20.41 -1.55 23.84
C ASP A 208 21.07 -0.37 23.12
N GLU A 209 22.42 -0.32 23.13
CA GLU A 209 23.20 0.72 22.44
C GLU A 209 23.06 0.68 20.91
N PHE A 210 22.57 -0.43 20.34
CA PHE A 210 22.31 -0.61 18.90
C PHE A 210 20.87 -0.28 18.53
N CYS A 211 19.98 -0.17 19.53
CA CYS A 211 18.57 0.10 19.33
C CYS A 211 18.24 1.58 19.47
N ASP A 212 17.35 2.06 18.61
CA ASP A 212 16.83 3.41 18.69
C ASP A 212 15.96 3.56 19.96
N PRO A 213 16.26 4.48 20.87
CA PRO A 213 15.56 4.59 22.16
C PRO A 213 14.11 5.07 22.07
N LEU A 214 13.63 5.55 20.90
CA LEU A 214 12.24 5.93 20.69
C LEU A 214 11.40 4.81 20.08
N THR A 215 12.02 3.97 19.25
CA THR A 215 11.30 2.91 18.53
C THR A 215 11.64 1.50 19.00
N ALA A 216 12.68 1.34 19.81
CA ALA A 216 13.27 0.06 20.25
C ALA A 216 13.69 -0.85 19.07
N VAL A 217 13.91 -0.29 17.87
CA VAL A 217 14.30 -1.02 16.66
C VAL A 217 15.81 -0.83 16.43
N LEU A 218 16.46 -1.88 15.90
CA LEU A 218 17.87 -1.83 15.55
C LEU A 218 18.14 -0.68 14.56
N MET A 219 19.10 0.20 14.92
CA MET A 219 19.47 1.33 14.07
C MET A 219 20.20 0.87 12.81
N THR A 220 19.94 1.57 11.72
CA THR A 220 20.61 1.34 10.42
C THR A 220 21.59 2.47 10.07
N ASP A 221 21.28 3.67 10.50
CA ASP A 221 22.11 4.87 10.28
C ASP A 221 22.10 5.79 11.51
N PRO A 222 22.89 5.46 12.56
CA PRO A 222 22.86 6.16 13.83
C PRO A 222 23.41 7.59 13.71
N LEU A 223 22.65 8.56 14.24
CA LEU A 223 22.96 9.96 14.32
C LEU A 223 22.87 10.44 15.77
N LYS A 224 23.89 11.18 16.21
CA LYS A 224 23.95 11.77 17.55
C LYS A 224 23.35 13.17 17.54
N LEU A 225 22.48 13.43 18.50
CA LEU A 225 21.93 14.75 18.75
C LEU A 225 22.93 15.62 19.51
N PRO A 226 23.21 16.87 19.07
CA PRO A 226 24.33 17.64 19.58
C PRO A 226 24.19 18.09 21.04
N LYS A 227 22.98 18.26 21.56
CA LYS A 227 22.74 18.78 22.91
C LYS A 227 22.30 17.71 23.92
N SER A 228 21.45 16.75 23.56
CA SER A 228 21.08 15.63 24.44
C SER A 228 22.15 14.54 24.47
N ASN A 229 23.03 14.49 23.47
CA ASN A 229 23.98 13.42 23.22
C ASN A 229 23.33 12.04 22.96
N VAL A 230 22.02 11.98 22.80
CA VAL A 230 21.29 10.78 22.46
C VAL A 230 21.55 10.40 21.01
N ILE A 231 21.60 9.10 20.73
CA ILE A 231 21.77 8.57 19.37
C ILE A 231 20.42 7.98 18.94
N LEU A 232 19.99 8.35 17.74
CA LEU A 232 18.77 7.87 17.10
C LEU A 232 19.07 7.40 15.68
N ASP A 233 18.19 6.57 15.14
CA ASP A 233 18.23 6.25 13.71
C ASP A 233 17.89 7.50 12.87
N ARG A 234 18.56 7.69 11.75
CA ARG A 234 18.31 8.81 10.81
C ARG A 234 16.84 8.93 10.49
N LYS A 235 16.18 7.81 10.17
CA LYS A 235 14.78 7.78 9.78
C LYS A 235 13.86 8.28 10.89
N THR A 236 14.15 7.92 12.14
CA THR A 236 13.38 8.34 13.30
C THR A 236 13.48 9.85 13.51
N ILE A 237 14.71 10.38 13.58
CA ILE A 237 14.90 11.80 13.86
C ILE A 237 14.48 12.70 12.69
N GLU A 238 14.73 12.30 11.44
CA GLU A 238 14.26 13.07 10.29
C GLU A 238 12.74 13.12 10.21
N THR A 239 12.04 12.04 10.57
CA THR A 239 10.57 12.01 10.64
C THR A 239 10.07 12.96 11.74
N HIS A 240 10.69 12.95 12.92
CA HIS A 240 10.37 13.90 14.00
C HIS A 240 10.53 15.35 13.56
N LEU A 241 11.64 15.67 12.90
CA LEU A 241 11.97 17.04 12.45
C LEU A 241 11.04 17.57 11.33
N LEU A 242 10.22 16.74 10.71
CA LEU A 242 9.17 17.19 9.79
C LEU A 242 8.02 17.89 10.52
N SER A 243 7.74 17.48 11.75
CA SER A 243 6.63 18.02 12.57
C SER A 243 7.10 18.98 13.66
N ASP A 244 8.28 18.76 14.24
CA ASP A 244 8.84 19.56 15.33
C ASP A 244 10.36 19.69 15.18
N GLN A 245 10.85 20.92 14.99
CA GLN A 245 12.28 21.21 14.82
C GLN A 245 12.99 21.34 16.17
N THR A 246 12.76 20.39 17.06
CA THR A 246 13.40 20.32 18.38
C THR A 246 13.96 18.94 18.67
N ASP A 247 14.90 18.87 19.59
CA ASP A 247 15.43 17.64 20.15
C ASP A 247 14.34 16.95 21.01
N PRO A 248 13.91 15.73 20.69
CA PRO A 248 12.82 15.04 21.37
C PRO A 248 13.06 14.77 22.86
N PHE A 249 14.31 14.87 23.35
CA PHE A 249 14.68 14.58 24.73
C PHE A 249 14.79 15.83 25.61
N ASN A 250 15.22 16.97 25.04
CA ASN A 250 15.44 18.18 25.81
C ASN A 250 14.78 19.44 25.23
N ARG A 251 14.04 19.30 24.11
CA ARG A 251 13.31 20.36 23.41
C ARG A 251 14.18 21.54 22.93
N SER A 252 15.47 21.35 22.84
CA SER A 252 16.35 22.39 22.27
C SER A 252 16.16 22.47 20.75
N PRO A 253 16.31 23.65 20.14
CA PRO A 253 16.26 23.78 18.69
C PRO A 253 17.20 22.82 17.99
N LEU A 254 16.70 22.11 16.99
CA LEU A 254 17.41 21.08 16.23
C LEU A 254 17.02 21.12 14.76
N THR A 255 18.02 21.11 13.89
CA THR A 255 17.85 21.04 12.43
C THR A 255 18.66 19.87 11.86
N LYS A 256 18.36 19.44 10.62
CA LYS A 256 19.03 18.28 10.01
C LYS A 256 20.54 18.43 9.86
N ASP A 257 21.01 19.64 9.60
CA ASP A 257 22.43 19.98 9.45
C ASP A 257 23.23 19.93 10.77
N MET A 258 22.54 19.93 11.91
CA MET A 258 23.16 19.80 13.23
C MET A 258 23.39 18.33 13.66
N LEU A 259 22.82 17.37 12.95
CA LEU A 259 22.93 15.94 13.28
C LEU A 259 24.34 15.43 13.00
N ILE A 260 24.90 14.68 13.94
CA ILE A 260 26.27 14.19 13.89
C ILE A 260 26.28 12.69 13.56
N PRO A 261 26.84 12.27 12.41
CA PRO A 261 26.95 10.86 12.07
C PRO A 261 27.82 10.08 13.07
N CYS A 262 27.45 8.82 13.37
CA CYS A 262 28.17 7.90 14.25
C CYS A 262 28.75 6.72 13.47
N PRO A 263 29.81 6.90 12.67
CA PRO A 263 30.32 5.84 11.79
C PRO A 263 30.86 4.62 12.56
N GLU A 264 31.46 4.82 13.74
CA GLU A 264 31.96 3.71 14.57
C GLU A 264 30.83 2.83 15.09
N LEU A 265 29.74 3.45 15.58
CA LEU A 265 28.56 2.71 16.02
C LEU A 265 27.88 2.00 14.83
N LYS A 266 27.78 2.67 13.69
CA LYS A 266 27.26 2.10 12.46
C LYS A 266 28.04 0.84 12.03
N ALA A 267 29.37 0.88 12.13
CA ALA A 267 30.21 -0.27 11.82
C ALA A 267 29.97 -1.44 12.79
N LYS A 268 29.87 -1.17 14.10
CA LYS A 268 29.54 -2.21 15.10
C LYS A 268 28.17 -2.84 14.87
N ILE A 269 27.17 -2.03 14.58
CA ILE A 269 25.82 -2.53 14.24
C ILE A 269 25.88 -3.42 12.99
N GLN A 270 26.62 -3.02 11.96
CA GLN A 270 26.76 -3.80 10.75
C GLN A 270 27.48 -5.12 10.98
N GLU A 271 28.50 -5.13 11.83
CA GLU A 271 29.21 -6.37 12.24
C GLU A 271 28.28 -7.31 13.00
N TYR A 272 27.49 -6.79 13.95
CA TYR A 272 26.47 -7.56 14.66
C TYR A 272 25.44 -8.18 13.72
N ILE A 273 24.92 -7.41 12.76
CA ILE A 273 23.99 -7.88 11.72
C ILE A 273 24.62 -9.03 10.91
N ASN A 274 25.86 -8.85 10.48
CA ASN A 274 26.56 -9.86 9.67
C ASN A 274 26.78 -11.14 10.46
N LYS A 275 27.17 -11.05 11.73
CA LYS A 275 27.35 -12.20 12.61
C LYS A 275 26.04 -12.97 12.78
N LYS A 276 24.94 -12.29 13.03
CA LYS A 276 23.61 -12.92 13.14
C LYS A 276 23.18 -13.62 11.85
N LYS A 277 23.49 -13.02 10.70
CA LYS A 277 23.25 -13.63 9.38
C LYS A 277 24.02 -14.95 9.20
N GLU A 278 25.27 -14.97 9.60
CA GLU A 278 26.13 -16.17 9.54
C GLU A 278 25.64 -17.27 10.49
N GLU A 279 25.30 -16.92 11.75
CA GLU A 279 24.76 -17.85 12.72
C GLU A 279 23.46 -18.51 12.23
N LYS A 280 22.56 -17.72 11.62
CA LYS A 280 21.31 -18.24 11.06
C LYS A 280 21.59 -19.18 9.89
N LYS A 281 22.48 -18.79 8.97
CA LYS A 281 22.86 -19.62 7.82
C LYS A 281 23.44 -20.96 8.25
N GLN A 282 24.31 -20.98 9.26
CA GLN A 282 24.87 -22.21 9.81
C GLN A 282 23.79 -23.12 10.42
N LYS A 283 22.82 -22.56 11.13
CA LYS A 283 21.68 -23.34 11.68
C LYS A 283 20.83 -23.98 10.59
N MET A 284 20.54 -23.25 9.52
CA MET A 284 19.77 -23.76 8.38
C MET A 284 20.50 -24.86 7.59
N ASP A 285 21.84 -24.85 7.56
CA ASP A 285 22.64 -25.88 6.90
C ASP A 285 22.77 -27.17 7.74
N ILE A 286 22.54 -27.08 9.05
CA ILE A 286 22.54 -28.24 9.98
C ILE A 286 21.18 -28.96 9.98
N GLU A 287 20.09 -28.24 9.70
CA GLU A 287 18.72 -28.79 9.67
C GLU A 287 18.32 -29.41 8.31
N LYS A 288 19.21 -29.38 7.33
CA LYS A 288 19.04 -30.05 6.03
C LYS A 288 19.75 -31.40 5.97
#